data_b57fd2bdd7e812bad833e6ceafbb677a
#
_entry.id   b57fd2bdd7e812bad833e6ceafbb677a
#
_cell.length_a   1.000
_cell.length_b   1.000
_cell.length_c   1.000
_cell.angle_alpha   90.00
_cell.angle_beta   90.00
_cell.angle_gamma   90.00
#
_symmetry.space_group_name_H-M   'P 1'
#
loop_
_entity.id
_entity.type
_entity.pdbx_description
1 polymer ?
#
loop_
_entity_poly.entity_id
_entity_poly.type
_entity_poly.pdbx_seq_one_letter_code
_entity_poly.pdbx_strand_id
1 'polypeptide(L)'
;MADVTHQEPQGDVTDASTFDTEQLGFMCGIEVHQQLATGKLHSRQPSELFDVTIDSVPEDWPRYARKLRLASGEGGKVDVAARFEKRRNRSFVYIQSPNSGLIELDESPPLSHDSDALDVALTVSAMLGAKPVGAVQTMRKTVVDGSNTSGFQRTSLISTDGTLKTDTGDVGIDVLCLEEDSARKLDTIPTDQGEQVIYNLDRLGVPLIEIATSPDIQTPEHAKETAMALGRTLRDTRRVRRGLGSIRQDLNVSVACGDRVEIKGCQDLGWIPRIVRLEMVRQVHMYRLANELRSSLGLPQLPPNRDRDDIGIESEVAEAVAKHIPLEYTDVTSAFASLSLIHISEPTRPY
;
A
#
# COMPACT_ATOMS: atom_id res chain seq x y z
N MET A 1 5.85 -12.42 -25.74
CA MET A 1 6.96 -12.30 -24.76
C MET A 1 7.85 -13.51 -24.97
N ALA A 2 9.14 -13.28 -25.22
CA ALA A 2 10.09 -14.39 -25.36
C ALA A 2 10.14 -15.15 -24.03
N ASP A 3 10.49 -16.42 -24.12
CA ASP A 3 10.50 -17.38 -23.00
C ASP A 3 11.62 -17.10 -21.97
N VAL A 4 11.65 -15.85 -21.48
CA VAL A 4 12.63 -15.30 -20.53
C VAL A 4 12.44 -15.93 -19.13
N THR A 5 11.25 -16.49 -18.88
CA THR A 5 10.80 -16.94 -17.56
C THR A 5 11.43 -18.26 -17.09
N HIS A 6 12.21 -18.93 -17.95
CA HIS A 6 12.87 -20.22 -17.61
C HIS A 6 14.40 -20.14 -17.50
N GLN A 7 14.98 -18.95 -17.65
CA GLN A 7 16.43 -18.77 -17.55
C GLN A 7 16.84 -18.35 -16.14
N GLU A 8 17.96 -18.90 -15.67
CA GLU A 8 18.57 -18.43 -14.43
C GLU A 8 18.90 -16.93 -14.52
N PRO A 9 18.53 -16.13 -13.48
CA PRO A 9 18.78 -14.71 -13.49
C PRO A 9 20.27 -14.40 -13.58
N GLN A 10 20.66 -13.67 -14.60
CA GLN A 10 22.04 -13.21 -14.81
C GLN A 10 22.26 -11.87 -14.06
N GLY A 11 23.50 -11.51 -13.82
CA GLY A 11 23.89 -10.25 -13.17
C GLY A 11 24.57 -10.46 -11.81
N ASP A 12 25.27 -9.43 -11.36
CA ASP A 12 25.98 -9.40 -10.09
C ASP A 12 25.14 -8.67 -9.02
N VAL A 13 24.79 -9.35 -7.95
CA VAL A 13 24.01 -8.77 -6.84
C VAL A 13 24.75 -7.65 -6.09
N THR A 14 26.05 -7.48 -6.33
CA THR A 14 26.83 -6.37 -5.79
C THR A 14 26.81 -5.14 -6.70
N ASP A 15 26.39 -5.31 -7.96
CA ASP A 15 26.27 -4.24 -8.96
C ASP A 15 24.93 -4.31 -9.70
N ALA A 16 24.00 -3.49 -9.26
CA ALA A 16 22.65 -3.41 -9.83
C ALA A 16 22.63 -3.01 -11.33
N SER A 17 23.69 -2.43 -11.87
CA SER A 17 23.78 -2.03 -13.27
C SER A 17 24.01 -3.20 -14.23
N THR A 18 24.38 -4.36 -13.70
CA THR A 18 24.64 -5.58 -14.48
C THR A 18 23.37 -6.34 -14.84
N PHE A 19 22.21 -5.94 -14.25
CA PHE A 19 20.95 -6.61 -14.51
C PHE A 19 20.23 -6.03 -15.72
N ASP A 20 19.84 -6.93 -16.62
CA ASP A 20 18.94 -6.65 -17.73
C ASP A 20 17.49 -6.87 -17.30
N THR A 21 16.66 -5.83 -17.39
CA THR A 21 15.28 -5.87 -16.93
C THR A 21 14.42 -6.84 -17.73
N GLU A 22 14.65 -6.96 -19.03
CA GLU A 22 13.93 -7.88 -19.91
C GLU A 22 14.27 -9.34 -19.55
N GLN A 23 15.56 -9.65 -19.40
CA GLN A 23 16.03 -10.98 -19.01
C GLN A 23 15.54 -11.42 -17.63
N LEU A 24 15.41 -10.47 -16.69
CA LEU A 24 14.88 -10.74 -15.37
C LEU A 24 13.36 -10.95 -15.34
N GLY A 25 12.64 -10.70 -16.42
CA GLY A 25 11.18 -10.67 -16.42
C GLY A 25 10.65 -9.60 -15.47
N PHE A 26 11.31 -8.43 -15.48
CA PHE A 26 10.96 -7.30 -14.62
C PHE A 26 9.54 -6.80 -14.92
N MET A 27 8.79 -6.54 -13.87
CA MET A 27 7.49 -5.90 -13.92
C MET A 27 7.43 -4.85 -12.81
N CYS A 28 6.96 -3.67 -13.16
CA CYS A 28 6.77 -2.59 -12.20
C CYS A 28 5.48 -1.83 -12.50
N GLY A 29 4.75 -1.47 -11.45
CA GLY A 29 3.60 -0.58 -11.47
C GLY A 29 3.71 0.46 -10.35
N ILE A 30 2.93 1.52 -10.45
CA ILE A 30 2.88 2.60 -9.47
C ILE A 30 1.44 2.77 -9.01
N GLU A 31 1.26 2.94 -7.69
CA GLU A 31 0.02 3.38 -7.08
C GLU A 31 0.22 4.79 -6.52
N VAL A 32 -0.64 5.71 -6.90
CA VAL A 32 -0.56 7.13 -6.48
C VAL A 32 -1.83 7.51 -5.74
N HIS A 33 -1.69 8.10 -4.56
CA HIS A 33 -2.77 8.70 -3.79
C HIS A 33 -2.56 10.21 -3.73
N GLN A 34 -3.46 11.00 -4.29
CA GLN A 34 -3.39 12.45 -4.32
C GLN A 34 -4.59 13.09 -3.64
N GLN A 35 -4.36 13.91 -2.62
CA GLN A 35 -5.42 14.70 -1.98
C GLN A 35 -5.97 15.77 -2.93
N LEU A 36 -7.30 15.93 -2.91
CA LEU A 36 -8.00 16.97 -3.66
C LEU A 36 -8.18 18.26 -2.85
N ALA A 37 -8.25 19.38 -3.55
CA ALA A 37 -8.54 20.70 -2.97
C ALA A 37 -10.04 21.01 -3.04
N THR A 38 -10.88 20.09 -2.52
CA THR A 38 -12.34 20.18 -2.49
C THR A 38 -12.85 20.07 -1.04
N GLY A 39 -14.14 20.02 -0.80
CA GLY A 39 -14.71 19.62 0.49
C GLY A 39 -14.40 18.16 0.85
N LYS A 40 -14.75 17.73 2.06
CA LYS A 40 -14.65 16.32 2.47
C LYS A 40 -15.65 15.46 1.70
N LEU A 41 -15.25 14.25 1.36
CA LEU A 41 -15.91 13.39 0.37
C LEU A 41 -17.37 13.09 0.73
N HIS A 42 -17.68 12.84 1.99
CA HIS A 42 -18.98 12.35 2.43
C HIS A 42 -19.62 13.17 3.58
N SER A 43 -19.09 14.35 3.92
CA SER A 43 -19.58 15.10 5.09
C SER A 43 -19.91 16.57 4.85
N ARG A 44 -19.59 17.14 3.70
CA ARG A 44 -19.70 18.57 3.39
C ARG A 44 -18.91 19.49 4.35
N GLN A 45 -18.04 18.92 5.18
CA GLN A 45 -17.12 19.70 5.99
C GLN A 45 -16.01 20.29 5.10
N PRO A 46 -15.42 21.42 5.48
CA PRO A 46 -14.23 21.90 4.81
C PRO A 46 -13.09 20.90 4.99
N SER A 47 -12.24 20.76 3.99
CA SER A 47 -11.12 19.81 4.02
C SER A 47 -9.81 20.47 4.44
N GLU A 48 -9.86 21.63 5.10
CA GLU A 48 -8.68 22.30 5.67
C GLU A 48 -7.95 21.38 6.62
N LEU A 49 -6.61 21.43 6.63
CA LEU A 49 -5.78 20.65 7.55
C LEU A 49 -5.19 21.60 8.59
N PHE A 50 -5.28 21.19 9.85
CA PHE A 50 -4.68 21.91 10.97
C PHE A 50 -3.34 21.28 11.29
N ASP A 51 -2.26 22.05 11.21
CA ASP A 51 -0.92 21.58 11.51
C ASP A 51 -0.67 21.56 13.02
N VAL A 52 -1.39 20.69 13.74
CA VAL A 52 -1.25 20.51 15.18
C VAL A 52 -0.44 19.26 15.51
N THR A 53 0.36 19.35 16.56
CA THR A 53 1.01 18.24 17.26
C THR A 53 0.23 17.91 18.52
N ILE A 54 0.57 16.82 19.20
CA ILE A 54 -0.09 16.46 20.47
C ILE A 54 0.01 17.58 21.52
N ASP A 55 1.12 18.31 21.55
CA ASP A 55 1.39 19.38 22.52
C ASP A 55 0.71 20.71 22.14
N SER A 56 0.30 20.88 20.88
CA SER A 56 -0.31 22.11 20.36
C SER A 56 -1.80 21.99 20.07
N VAL A 57 -2.41 20.82 20.32
CA VAL A 57 -3.86 20.63 20.18
C VAL A 57 -4.60 21.50 21.15
N PRO A 58 -5.53 22.38 20.70
CA PRO A 58 -6.36 23.21 21.59
C PRO A 58 -7.11 22.36 22.63
N GLU A 59 -7.15 22.82 23.87
CA GLU A 59 -7.78 22.11 24.99
C GLU A 59 -9.29 21.97 24.83
N ASP A 60 -9.92 22.90 24.12
CA ASP A 60 -11.35 22.96 23.84
C ASP A 60 -11.79 22.01 22.73
N TRP A 61 -10.86 21.37 22.02
CA TRP A 61 -11.22 20.35 21.03
C TRP A 61 -11.70 19.06 21.71
N PRO A 62 -12.93 18.60 21.44
CA PRO A 62 -13.48 17.39 22.03
C PRO A 62 -12.61 16.16 21.74
N ARG A 63 -12.53 15.26 22.73
CA ARG A 63 -11.75 14.02 22.65
C ARG A 63 -12.65 12.83 22.98
N TYR A 64 -12.63 11.80 22.10
CA TYR A 64 -13.47 10.61 22.24
C TYR A 64 -12.59 9.37 22.31
N ALA A 65 -12.71 8.61 23.38
CA ALA A 65 -11.99 7.35 23.55
C ALA A 65 -12.83 6.18 23.04
N ARG A 66 -12.22 5.30 22.23
CA ARG A 66 -12.85 4.09 21.70
C ARG A 66 -11.92 2.88 21.82
N LYS A 67 -12.50 1.67 21.92
CA LYS A 67 -11.78 0.40 21.85
C LYS A 67 -12.27 -0.38 20.64
N LEU A 68 -11.37 -1.10 19.98
CA LEU A 68 -11.73 -1.98 18.87
C LEU A 68 -12.66 -3.10 19.37
N ARG A 69 -13.83 -3.20 18.76
CA ARG A 69 -14.74 -4.33 18.93
C ARG A 69 -14.64 -5.23 17.72
N LEU A 70 -14.22 -6.47 17.93
CA LEU A 70 -14.20 -7.44 16.84
C LEU A 70 -15.61 -7.96 16.61
N ALA A 71 -16.07 -7.82 15.36
CA ALA A 71 -17.22 -8.56 14.87
C ALA A 71 -16.74 -9.83 14.16
N SER A 72 -17.45 -10.93 14.33
CA SER A 72 -17.28 -12.10 13.47
C SER A 72 -18.01 -11.84 12.15
N GLY A 73 -17.37 -12.22 11.04
CA GLY A 73 -18.05 -12.26 9.74
C GLY A 73 -19.19 -13.30 9.70
N GLU A 74 -19.96 -13.31 8.62
CA GLU A 74 -21.10 -14.23 8.43
C GLU A 74 -20.74 -15.71 8.62
N GLY A 75 -19.49 -16.11 8.33
CA GLY A 75 -18.98 -17.46 8.59
C GLY A 75 -18.45 -17.71 9.99
N GLY A 76 -18.68 -16.84 10.97
CA GLY A 76 -18.18 -16.96 12.34
C GLY A 76 -16.67 -16.77 12.49
N LYS A 77 -15.96 -16.49 11.39
CA LYS A 77 -14.50 -16.26 11.41
C LYS A 77 -14.20 -14.77 11.62
N VAL A 78 -13.25 -14.50 12.48
CA VAL A 78 -12.72 -13.15 12.69
C VAL A 78 -11.55 -12.95 11.74
N ASP A 79 -11.51 -11.80 11.08
CA ASP A 79 -10.40 -11.40 10.21
C ASP A 79 -9.04 -11.51 10.92
N VAL A 80 -8.00 -11.97 10.20
CA VAL A 80 -6.68 -12.25 10.78
C VAL A 80 -6.01 -10.97 11.27
N ALA A 81 -6.09 -9.88 10.50
CA ALA A 81 -5.51 -8.59 10.86
C ALA A 81 -6.24 -7.99 12.07
N ALA A 82 -7.58 -8.08 12.11
CA ALA A 82 -8.38 -7.65 13.25
C ALA A 82 -8.06 -8.44 14.51
N ARG A 83 -7.79 -9.75 14.39
CA ARG A 83 -7.35 -10.62 15.49
C ARG A 83 -5.96 -10.25 16.00
N PHE A 84 -5.04 -9.93 15.11
CA PHE A 84 -3.72 -9.45 15.46
C PHE A 84 -3.79 -8.11 16.19
N GLU A 85 -4.56 -7.15 15.68
CA GLU A 85 -4.71 -5.83 16.30
C GLU A 85 -5.36 -5.92 17.70
N LYS A 86 -6.30 -6.84 17.90
CA LYS A 86 -6.86 -7.11 19.24
C LYS A 86 -5.80 -7.56 20.25
N ARG A 87 -4.82 -8.39 19.82
CA ARG A 87 -3.73 -8.86 20.70
C ARG A 87 -2.84 -7.71 21.17
N ARG A 88 -2.73 -6.63 20.40
CA ARG A 88 -1.98 -5.43 20.77
C ARG A 88 -2.66 -4.63 21.88
N ASN A 89 -3.92 -4.95 22.21
CA ASN A 89 -4.72 -4.30 23.25
C ASN A 89 -4.70 -2.77 23.15
N ARG A 90 -4.93 -2.25 21.94
CA ARG A 90 -4.95 -0.80 21.66
C ARG A 90 -6.29 -0.18 22.00
N SER A 91 -6.23 1.05 22.51
CA SER A 91 -7.34 1.99 22.57
C SER A 91 -7.04 3.19 21.67
N PHE A 92 -8.09 3.84 21.18
CA PHE A 92 -7.98 4.97 20.27
C PHE A 92 -8.61 6.21 20.91
N VAL A 93 -7.94 7.35 20.78
CA VAL A 93 -8.50 8.66 21.14
C VAL A 93 -8.60 9.49 19.87
N TYR A 94 -9.81 9.93 19.58
CA TYR A 94 -10.11 10.79 18.44
C TYR A 94 -10.31 12.21 18.89
N ILE A 95 -9.52 13.12 18.33
CA ILE A 95 -9.61 14.56 18.56
C ILE A 95 -10.47 15.14 17.43
N GLN A 96 -11.59 15.73 17.82
CA GLN A 96 -12.51 16.37 16.88
C GLN A 96 -12.04 17.81 16.61
N SER A 97 -11.46 18.02 15.43
CA SER A 97 -11.11 19.33 14.92
C SER A 97 -12.35 20.11 14.44
N PRO A 98 -12.27 21.44 14.26
CA PRO A 98 -13.41 22.26 13.83
C PRO A 98 -14.05 21.85 12.50
N ASN A 99 -13.30 21.16 11.62
CA ASN A 99 -13.78 20.63 10.35
C ASN A 99 -14.21 19.16 10.43
N SER A 100 -14.50 18.63 11.61
CA SER A 100 -14.95 17.27 11.82
C SER A 100 -16.30 17.26 12.50
N GLY A 101 -17.24 16.52 11.94
CA GLY A 101 -18.61 16.41 12.42
C GLY A 101 -18.98 14.98 12.83
N LEU A 102 -20.28 14.72 12.89
CA LEU A 102 -20.82 13.41 13.28
C LEU A 102 -20.47 12.30 12.29
N ILE A 103 -20.25 12.62 11.02
CA ILE A 103 -19.86 11.62 10.00
C ILE A 103 -18.43 11.16 10.23
N GLU A 104 -17.49 12.06 10.52
CA GLU A 104 -16.12 11.71 10.87
C GLU A 104 -16.04 10.96 12.21
N LEU A 105 -17.01 11.15 13.08
CA LEU A 105 -17.13 10.39 14.34
C LEU A 105 -17.86 9.06 14.17
N ASP A 106 -18.33 8.73 12.97
CA ASP A 106 -19.19 7.54 12.71
C ASP A 106 -20.49 7.53 13.55
N GLU A 107 -21.05 8.72 13.81
CA GLU A 107 -22.29 8.92 14.57
C GLU A 107 -23.46 9.37 13.66
N SER A 108 -23.20 9.53 12.35
CA SER A 108 -24.20 9.88 11.33
C SER A 108 -23.91 9.17 10.02
N PRO A 109 -24.95 8.79 9.25
CA PRO A 109 -24.75 8.21 7.91
C PRO A 109 -23.99 9.15 6.97
N PRO A 110 -23.14 8.60 6.08
CA PRO A 110 -22.42 9.41 5.10
C PRO A 110 -23.38 10.04 4.08
N LEU A 111 -23.02 11.20 3.58
CA LEU A 111 -23.68 11.82 2.44
C LEU A 111 -23.19 11.21 1.12
N SER A 112 -23.85 11.54 0.01
CA SER A 112 -23.33 11.27 -1.34
C SER A 112 -21.98 11.93 -1.54
N HIS A 113 -21.20 11.47 -2.54
CA HIS A 113 -19.91 12.05 -2.88
C HIS A 113 -20.00 13.58 -3.04
N ASP A 114 -18.96 14.26 -2.60
CA ASP A 114 -18.75 15.67 -2.94
C ASP A 114 -18.68 15.80 -4.48
N SER A 115 -19.53 16.67 -5.03
CA SER A 115 -19.66 16.84 -6.47
C SER A 115 -18.37 17.34 -7.12
N ASP A 116 -17.66 18.21 -6.41
CA ASP A 116 -16.42 18.79 -6.89
C ASP A 116 -15.29 17.73 -6.93
N ALA A 117 -15.22 16.86 -5.92
CA ALA A 117 -14.29 15.76 -5.89
C ALA A 117 -14.56 14.74 -7.02
N LEU A 118 -15.82 14.41 -7.25
CA LEU A 118 -16.22 13.52 -8.34
C LEU A 118 -15.89 14.12 -9.71
N ASP A 119 -16.14 15.42 -9.89
CA ASP A 119 -15.82 16.15 -11.13
C ASP A 119 -14.32 16.15 -11.43
N VAL A 120 -13.46 16.33 -10.40
CA VAL A 120 -12.00 16.22 -10.55
C VAL A 120 -11.61 14.80 -10.95
N ALA A 121 -12.19 13.77 -10.33
CA ALA A 121 -11.87 12.39 -10.65
C ALA A 121 -12.27 12.04 -12.10
N LEU A 122 -13.44 12.48 -12.56
CA LEU A 122 -13.88 12.31 -13.94
C LEU A 122 -13.01 13.12 -14.93
N THR A 123 -12.56 14.32 -14.54
CA THR A 123 -11.62 15.11 -15.35
C THR A 123 -10.30 14.36 -15.55
N VAL A 124 -9.72 13.80 -14.47
CA VAL A 124 -8.49 12.99 -14.56
C VAL A 124 -8.73 11.74 -15.40
N SER A 125 -9.89 11.08 -15.24
CA SER A 125 -10.28 9.94 -16.08
C SER A 125 -10.29 10.29 -17.56
N ALA A 126 -10.86 11.43 -17.92
CA ALA A 126 -10.89 11.92 -19.30
C ALA A 126 -9.49 12.25 -19.83
N MET A 127 -8.62 12.87 -19.01
CA MET A 127 -7.23 13.18 -19.38
C MET A 127 -6.40 11.92 -19.63
N LEU A 128 -6.72 10.81 -18.94
CA LEU A 128 -6.07 9.50 -19.11
C LEU A 128 -6.79 8.62 -20.16
N GLY A 129 -7.87 9.10 -20.78
CA GLY A 129 -8.68 8.31 -21.70
C GLY A 129 -9.32 7.08 -21.06
N ALA A 130 -9.44 7.07 -19.72
CA ALA A 130 -10.05 5.98 -18.98
C ALA A 130 -11.57 5.93 -19.17
N LYS A 131 -12.15 4.76 -18.99
CA LYS A 131 -13.58 4.48 -19.18
C LYS A 131 -14.32 4.64 -17.85
N PRO A 132 -15.16 5.67 -17.65
CA PRO A 132 -15.96 5.80 -16.45
C PRO A 132 -16.93 4.64 -16.27
N VAL A 133 -17.13 4.22 -15.02
CA VAL A 133 -18.11 3.18 -14.69
C VAL A 133 -19.56 3.71 -14.86
N GLY A 134 -20.49 2.82 -15.24
CA GLY A 134 -21.90 3.18 -15.42
C GLY A 134 -22.62 3.53 -14.11
N ALA A 135 -22.12 3.08 -12.97
CA ALA A 135 -22.63 3.40 -11.64
C ALA A 135 -21.49 3.40 -10.62
N VAL A 136 -21.35 4.50 -9.91
CA VAL A 136 -20.34 4.64 -8.86
C VAL A 136 -20.88 4.02 -7.57
N GLN A 137 -20.24 2.94 -7.12
CA GLN A 137 -20.57 2.25 -5.87
C GLN A 137 -19.43 2.41 -4.87
N THR A 138 -19.77 2.72 -3.62
CA THR A 138 -18.80 2.86 -2.55
C THR A 138 -18.58 1.51 -1.88
N MET A 139 -17.33 1.06 -1.88
CA MET A 139 -16.86 -0.13 -1.18
C MET A 139 -16.38 0.22 0.23
N ARG A 140 -16.33 -0.77 1.12
CA ARG A 140 -15.79 -0.67 2.48
C ARG A 140 -14.46 -1.43 2.54
N LYS A 141 -13.35 -0.71 2.39
CA LYS A 141 -12.00 -1.26 2.53
C LYS A 141 -11.67 -1.33 4.02
N THR A 142 -11.65 -2.53 4.61
CA THR A 142 -11.45 -2.73 6.06
C THR A 142 -10.15 -2.10 6.55
N VAL A 143 -10.24 -1.32 7.65
CA VAL A 143 -9.12 -0.66 8.32
C VAL A 143 -9.21 -0.95 9.81
N VAL A 144 -8.21 -1.63 10.38
CA VAL A 144 -8.24 -2.15 11.75
C VAL A 144 -7.34 -1.39 12.73
N ASP A 145 -6.48 -0.49 12.23
CA ASP A 145 -5.50 0.25 13.03
C ASP A 145 -6.09 1.46 13.79
N GLY A 146 -7.39 1.72 13.62
CA GLY A 146 -8.11 2.83 14.24
C GLY A 146 -8.03 4.14 13.47
N SER A 147 -7.32 4.23 12.35
CA SER A 147 -7.20 5.47 11.56
C SER A 147 -8.51 5.88 10.87
N ASN A 148 -9.48 4.99 10.77
CA ASN A 148 -10.85 5.27 10.36
C ASN A 148 -11.82 4.91 11.48
N THR A 149 -12.60 5.87 11.94
CA THR A 149 -13.55 5.70 13.05
C THR A 149 -14.61 4.64 12.80
N SER A 150 -15.00 4.45 11.54
CA SER A 150 -15.95 3.43 11.07
C SER A 150 -15.34 2.02 10.98
N GLY A 151 -14.01 1.88 11.08
CA GLY A 151 -13.31 0.60 10.88
C GLY A 151 -13.13 0.22 9.42
N PHE A 152 -13.43 1.11 8.48
CA PHE A 152 -13.21 0.94 7.04
C PHE A 152 -13.01 2.29 6.35
N GLN A 153 -12.32 2.26 5.21
CA GLN A 153 -12.18 3.38 4.30
C GLN A 153 -13.22 3.24 3.18
N ARG A 154 -13.94 4.31 2.89
CA ARG A 154 -14.88 4.36 1.76
C ARG A 154 -14.08 4.62 0.49
N THR A 155 -14.14 3.68 -0.45
CA THR A 155 -13.43 3.73 -1.73
C THR A 155 -14.42 3.45 -2.86
N SER A 156 -14.44 4.28 -3.87
CA SER A 156 -15.35 4.19 -5.01
C SER A 156 -14.58 4.10 -6.32
N LEU A 157 -14.82 3.05 -7.10
CA LEU A 157 -14.29 2.94 -8.45
C LEU A 157 -14.95 3.98 -9.36
N ILE A 158 -14.14 4.79 -10.03
CA ILE A 158 -14.60 5.85 -10.94
C ILE A 158 -14.40 5.45 -12.40
N SER A 159 -13.23 4.92 -12.74
CA SER A 159 -12.92 4.52 -14.13
C SER A 159 -11.89 3.40 -14.18
N THR A 160 -11.82 2.74 -15.34
CA THR A 160 -10.85 1.69 -15.68
C THR A 160 -10.27 1.91 -17.08
N ASP A 161 -9.28 1.09 -17.45
CA ASP A 161 -8.76 0.99 -18.81
C ASP A 161 -8.28 2.33 -19.40
N GLY A 162 -7.54 3.10 -18.63
CA GLY A 162 -6.89 4.33 -19.08
C GLY A 162 -5.50 4.08 -19.65
N THR A 163 -4.88 5.14 -20.17
CA THR A 163 -3.50 5.09 -20.67
C THR A 163 -2.78 6.39 -20.33
N LEU A 164 -1.63 6.26 -19.71
CA LEU A 164 -0.69 7.35 -19.49
C LEU A 164 0.40 7.29 -20.56
N LYS A 165 0.59 8.39 -21.29
CA LYS A 165 1.69 8.50 -22.26
C LYS A 165 2.96 9.00 -21.60
N THR A 166 4.06 8.31 -21.87
CA THR A 166 5.41 8.70 -21.45
C THR A 166 6.34 8.68 -22.67
N ASP A 167 7.53 9.28 -22.56
CA ASP A 167 8.49 9.31 -23.67
C ASP A 167 9.08 7.91 -23.96
N THR A 168 9.19 7.09 -22.89
CA THR A 168 9.69 5.70 -22.98
C THR A 168 8.65 4.73 -23.55
N GLY A 169 7.35 4.95 -23.25
CA GLY A 169 6.26 4.09 -23.72
C GLY A 169 4.95 4.36 -22.98
N ASP A 170 3.87 3.83 -23.51
CA ASP A 170 2.55 3.96 -22.87
C ASP A 170 2.45 3.03 -21.66
N VAL A 171 1.85 3.53 -20.56
CA VAL A 171 1.58 2.78 -19.33
C VAL A 171 0.07 2.70 -19.14
N GLY A 172 -0.47 1.51 -19.02
CA GLY A 172 -1.90 1.29 -18.73
C GLY A 172 -2.27 1.82 -17.35
N ILE A 173 -3.49 2.28 -17.22
CA ILE A 173 -4.13 2.64 -15.94
C ILE A 173 -5.24 1.62 -15.71
N ASP A 174 -5.03 0.73 -14.75
CA ASP A 174 -5.99 -0.32 -14.44
C ASP A 174 -7.24 0.25 -13.80
N VAL A 175 -7.05 1.08 -12.77
CA VAL A 175 -8.15 1.69 -12.02
C VAL A 175 -7.84 3.12 -11.61
N LEU A 176 -8.90 3.93 -11.54
CA LEU A 176 -8.93 5.20 -10.85
C LEU A 176 -10.08 5.16 -9.84
N CYS A 177 -9.75 5.31 -8.57
CA CYS A 177 -10.69 5.35 -7.48
C CYS A 177 -10.75 6.73 -6.82
N LEU A 178 -11.87 7.01 -6.17
CA LEU A 178 -12.07 8.15 -5.30
C LEU A 178 -12.35 7.64 -3.89
N GLU A 179 -11.52 8.02 -2.93
CA GLU A 179 -11.57 7.48 -1.57
C GLU A 179 -11.41 8.55 -0.50
N GLU A 180 -11.70 8.19 0.75
CA GLU A 180 -11.48 9.04 1.92
C GLU A 180 -10.05 8.89 2.44
N ASP A 181 -9.36 9.98 2.76
CA ASP A 181 -8.12 9.90 3.54
C ASP A 181 -8.44 9.50 4.99
N SER A 182 -7.50 8.83 5.62
CA SER A 182 -7.59 8.39 7.01
C SER A 182 -7.22 9.50 7.99
N ALA A 183 -7.63 9.38 9.25
CA ALA A 183 -7.26 10.28 10.32
C ALA A 183 -5.73 10.36 10.51
N ARG A 184 -5.25 11.51 10.94
CA ARG A 184 -3.83 11.73 11.16
C ARG A 184 -3.44 11.27 12.57
N LYS A 185 -2.55 10.30 12.65
CA LYS A 185 -1.97 9.89 13.92
C LYS A 185 -1.08 11.03 14.46
N LEU A 186 -1.35 11.46 15.68
CA LEU A 186 -0.53 12.45 16.40
C LEU A 186 0.48 11.78 17.31
N ASP A 187 0.06 10.75 18.07
CA ASP A 187 0.93 10.10 19.04
C ASP A 187 0.49 8.65 19.35
N THR A 188 1.35 7.92 20.05
CA THR A 188 1.05 6.63 20.66
C THR A 188 1.63 6.61 22.07
N ILE A 189 0.76 6.56 23.07
CA ILE A 189 1.11 6.61 24.48
C ILE A 189 1.00 5.21 25.09
N PRO A 190 2.05 4.68 25.75
CA PRO A 190 1.95 3.45 26.52
C PRO A 190 1.03 3.65 27.73
N THR A 191 0.21 2.65 28.03
CA THR A 191 -0.68 2.61 29.19
C THR A 191 -0.53 1.30 29.94
N ASP A 192 -1.00 1.21 31.16
CA ASP A 192 -0.98 -0.05 31.96
C ASP A 192 -1.74 -1.20 31.29
N GLN A 193 -2.63 -0.91 30.32
CA GLN A 193 -3.46 -1.89 29.63
C GLN A 193 -3.04 -2.11 28.16
N GLY A 194 -1.96 -1.53 27.69
CA GLY A 194 -1.50 -1.58 26.28
C GLY A 194 -1.16 -0.21 25.75
N GLU A 195 -1.44 0.04 24.48
CA GLU A 195 -1.15 1.32 23.79
C GLU A 195 -2.42 2.14 23.59
N GLN A 196 -2.30 3.46 23.74
CA GLN A 196 -3.33 4.41 23.32
C GLN A 196 -2.83 5.21 22.13
N VAL A 197 -3.51 5.06 20.99
CA VAL A 197 -3.19 5.79 19.76
C VAL A 197 -4.09 7.01 19.64
N ILE A 198 -3.49 8.17 19.42
CA ILE A 198 -4.21 9.45 19.33
C ILE A 198 -4.27 9.91 17.88
N TYR A 199 -5.48 10.13 17.39
CA TYR A 199 -5.77 10.59 16.04
C TYR A 199 -6.43 11.96 16.04
N ASN A 200 -6.01 12.84 15.12
CA ASN A 200 -6.75 14.05 14.76
C ASN A 200 -7.65 13.74 13.55
N LEU A 201 -8.93 14.10 13.64
CA LEU A 201 -9.94 13.84 12.59
C LEU A 201 -9.93 14.89 11.47
N ASP A 202 -9.06 15.89 11.50
CA ASP A 202 -9.02 16.97 10.49
C ASP A 202 -8.88 16.42 9.06
N ARG A 203 -8.05 15.38 8.89
CA ARG A 203 -7.76 14.75 7.60
C ARG A 203 -8.77 13.67 7.21
N LEU A 204 -9.46 13.06 8.17
CA LEU A 204 -10.43 12.01 7.87
C LEU A 204 -11.54 12.55 6.95
N GLY A 205 -11.77 11.84 5.85
CA GLY A 205 -12.75 12.20 4.85
C GLY A 205 -12.28 13.19 3.78
N VAL A 206 -11.02 13.67 3.83
CA VAL A 206 -10.41 14.42 2.72
C VAL A 206 -10.38 13.54 1.48
N PRO A 207 -10.88 13.99 0.31
CA PRO A 207 -10.89 13.15 -0.88
C PRO A 207 -9.48 12.87 -1.39
N LEU A 208 -9.24 11.61 -1.75
CA LEU A 208 -8.05 11.12 -2.45
C LEU A 208 -8.45 10.57 -3.81
N ILE A 209 -7.70 10.91 -4.85
CA ILE A 209 -7.67 10.09 -6.07
C ILE A 209 -6.58 9.05 -5.90
N GLU A 210 -6.96 7.78 -5.99
CA GLU A 210 -6.07 6.64 -6.11
C GLU A 210 -6.00 6.22 -7.58
N ILE A 211 -4.77 6.13 -8.13
CA ILE A 211 -4.52 5.65 -9.48
C ILE A 211 -3.55 4.49 -9.40
N ALA A 212 -3.98 3.33 -9.89
CA ALA A 212 -3.10 2.17 -10.03
C ALA A 212 -2.78 1.95 -11.52
N THR A 213 -1.49 1.86 -11.83
CA THR A 213 -1.04 1.54 -13.19
C THR A 213 -0.96 0.03 -13.40
N SER A 214 -1.08 -0.39 -14.66
CA SER A 214 -0.64 -1.72 -15.08
C SER A 214 0.88 -1.88 -14.87
N PRO A 215 1.40 -3.12 -14.82
CA PRO A 215 2.83 -3.39 -14.64
C PRO A 215 3.62 -3.23 -15.95
N ASP A 216 3.36 -2.18 -16.72
CA ASP A 216 3.93 -1.92 -18.05
C ASP A 216 5.25 -1.14 -18.01
N ILE A 217 5.69 -0.73 -16.83
CA ILE A 217 6.94 0.00 -16.64
C ILE A 217 8.11 -0.93 -16.91
N GLN A 218 8.96 -0.57 -17.88
CA GLN A 218 9.98 -1.43 -18.46
C GLN A 218 11.35 -1.31 -17.79
N THR A 219 11.64 -0.16 -17.17
CA THR A 219 12.93 0.12 -16.54
C THR A 219 12.77 0.94 -15.27
N PRO A 220 13.79 0.95 -14.39
CA PRO A 220 13.79 1.83 -13.22
C PRO A 220 13.65 3.33 -13.56
N GLU A 221 14.21 3.78 -14.68
CA GLU A 221 14.09 5.15 -15.16
C GLU A 221 12.67 5.45 -15.65
N HIS A 222 12.05 4.50 -16.34
CA HIS A 222 10.65 4.60 -16.78
C HIS A 222 9.69 4.70 -15.58
N ALA A 223 10.01 4.07 -14.44
CA ALA A 223 9.23 4.25 -13.22
C ALA A 223 9.22 5.70 -12.72
N LYS A 224 10.38 6.36 -12.72
CA LYS A 224 10.47 7.79 -12.40
C LYS A 224 9.69 8.65 -13.38
N GLU A 225 9.83 8.39 -14.66
CA GLU A 225 9.13 9.12 -15.72
C GLU A 225 7.60 9.00 -15.56
N THR A 226 7.12 7.79 -15.33
CA THR A 226 5.69 7.49 -15.07
C THR A 226 5.17 8.27 -13.87
N ALA A 227 5.89 8.24 -12.74
CA ALA A 227 5.51 9.00 -11.54
C ALA A 227 5.46 10.52 -11.81
N MET A 228 6.41 11.05 -12.59
CA MET A 228 6.43 12.46 -13.00
C MET A 228 5.25 12.80 -13.90
N ALA A 229 4.91 11.95 -14.85
CA ALA A 229 3.81 12.14 -15.79
C ALA A 229 2.45 12.11 -15.06
N LEU A 230 2.22 11.13 -14.16
CA LEU A 230 1.03 11.09 -13.28
C LEU A 230 0.91 12.37 -12.45
N GLY A 231 2.01 12.77 -11.80
CA GLY A 231 2.03 13.99 -11.00
C GLY A 231 1.74 15.26 -11.82
N ARG A 232 2.12 15.31 -13.08
CA ARG A 232 1.77 16.43 -14.01
C ARG A 232 0.28 16.40 -14.32
N THR A 233 -0.24 15.27 -14.78
CA THR A 233 -1.68 15.08 -15.09
C THR A 233 -2.57 15.53 -13.93
N LEU A 234 -2.25 15.11 -12.71
CA LEU A 234 -2.99 15.50 -11.51
C LEU A 234 -2.91 17.01 -11.26
N ARG A 235 -1.72 17.62 -11.34
CA ARG A 235 -1.54 19.06 -11.13
C ARG A 235 -2.18 19.93 -12.22
N ASP A 236 -2.31 19.44 -13.44
CA ASP A 236 -2.91 20.18 -14.56
C ASP A 236 -4.40 20.41 -14.36
N THR A 237 -5.08 19.61 -13.54
CA THR A 237 -6.45 19.88 -13.08
C THR A 237 -6.56 21.18 -12.27
N ARG A 238 -5.46 21.64 -11.64
CA ARG A 238 -5.39 22.77 -10.69
C ARG A 238 -6.29 22.62 -9.46
N ARG A 239 -6.83 21.44 -9.21
CA ARG A 239 -7.79 21.13 -8.13
C ARG A 239 -7.25 20.08 -7.15
N VAL A 240 -5.94 19.77 -7.20
CA VAL A 240 -5.24 18.92 -6.24
C VAL A 240 -4.49 19.76 -5.21
N ARG A 241 -4.35 19.21 -4.02
CA ARG A 241 -3.53 19.83 -2.97
C ARG A 241 -2.06 19.78 -3.33
N ARG A 242 -1.31 20.75 -2.82
CA ARG A 242 0.14 20.85 -2.97
C ARG A 242 0.80 20.85 -1.60
N GLY A 243 2.07 20.51 -1.59
CA GLY A 243 2.87 20.46 -0.37
C GLY A 243 3.20 19.04 0.08
N LEU A 244 4.01 18.96 1.12
CA LEU A 244 4.49 17.69 1.65
C LEU A 244 3.31 16.84 2.18
N GLY A 245 3.26 15.56 1.81
CA GLY A 245 2.20 14.65 2.24
C GLY A 245 0.88 14.75 1.48
N SER A 246 0.72 15.70 0.52
CA SER A 246 -0.49 15.79 -0.30
C SER A 246 -0.57 14.75 -1.40
N ILE A 247 0.56 14.18 -1.80
CA ILE A 247 0.67 13.05 -2.72
C ILE A 247 1.53 11.98 -2.09
N ARG A 248 1.12 10.73 -2.22
CA ARG A 248 1.86 9.54 -1.81
C ARG A 248 1.93 8.60 -2.99
N GLN A 249 3.05 7.89 -3.11
CA GLN A 249 3.21 6.90 -4.16
C GLN A 249 3.88 5.64 -3.60
N ASP A 250 3.38 4.52 -4.04
CA ASP A 250 3.86 3.19 -3.71
C ASP A 250 4.31 2.51 -5.00
N LEU A 251 5.43 1.79 -4.95
CA LEU A 251 6.00 1.09 -6.10
C LEU A 251 5.73 -0.40 -5.94
N ASN A 252 5.15 -1.02 -6.96
CA ASN A 252 5.02 -2.45 -7.05
C ASN A 252 6.11 -2.99 -7.98
N VAL A 253 7.03 -3.80 -7.45
CA VAL A 253 8.19 -4.31 -8.18
C VAL A 253 8.26 -5.81 -8.08
N SER A 254 8.51 -6.48 -9.20
CA SER A 254 8.77 -7.91 -9.22
C SER A 254 9.72 -8.30 -10.36
N VAL A 255 10.42 -9.43 -10.17
CA VAL A 255 11.19 -10.14 -11.20
C VAL A 255 10.67 -11.57 -11.32
N ALA A 256 10.98 -12.28 -12.42
CA ALA A 256 10.44 -13.62 -12.65
C ALA A 256 10.74 -14.62 -11.50
N CYS A 257 11.95 -14.58 -10.96
CA CYS A 257 12.37 -15.44 -9.83
C CYS A 257 11.92 -14.93 -8.45
N GLY A 258 11.23 -13.79 -8.38
CA GLY A 258 10.74 -13.15 -7.16
C GLY A 258 9.23 -13.09 -7.10
N ASP A 259 8.73 -12.21 -6.24
CA ASP A 259 7.31 -11.92 -6.06
C ASP A 259 7.02 -10.43 -6.17
N ARG A 260 5.72 -10.07 -6.29
CA ARG A 260 5.31 -8.68 -6.26
C ARG A 260 5.52 -8.10 -4.86
N VAL A 261 6.40 -7.13 -4.74
CA VAL A 261 6.65 -6.38 -3.52
C VAL A 261 6.17 -4.96 -3.66
N GLU A 262 5.32 -4.53 -2.74
CA GLU A 262 4.88 -3.15 -2.63
C GLU A 262 5.84 -2.37 -1.72
N ILE A 263 6.45 -1.32 -2.26
CA ILE A 263 7.38 -0.44 -1.54
C ILE A 263 6.65 0.86 -1.24
N LYS A 264 6.30 1.04 0.03
CA LYS A 264 5.54 2.21 0.48
C LYS A 264 6.42 3.42 0.79
N GLY A 265 5.88 4.61 0.48
CA GLY A 265 6.47 5.86 0.92
C GLY A 265 7.66 6.34 0.10
N CYS A 266 7.74 5.98 -1.17
CA CYS A 266 8.75 6.51 -2.09
C CYS A 266 8.37 7.94 -2.52
N GLN A 267 8.69 8.95 -1.69
CA GLN A 267 8.27 10.33 -1.90
C GLN A 267 9.16 11.11 -2.84
N ASP A 268 10.45 10.81 -2.86
CA ASP A 268 11.43 11.51 -3.71
C ASP A 268 11.54 10.81 -5.07
N LEU A 269 11.11 11.50 -6.12
CA LEU A 269 11.17 11.01 -7.49
C LEU A 269 12.61 10.68 -7.95
N GLY A 270 13.61 11.37 -7.41
CA GLY A 270 15.02 11.11 -7.71
C GLY A 270 15.49 9.73 -7.22
N TRP A 271 14.88 9.21 -6.17
CA TRP A 271 15.24 7.93 -5.57
C TRP A 271 14.52 6.73 -6.22
N ILE A 272 13.45 6.94 -6.96
CA ILE A 272 12.68 5.87 -7.59
C ILE A 272 13.56 4.87 -8.35
N PRO A 273 14.45 5.28 -9.28
CA PRO A 273 15.24 4.33 -10.04
C PRO A 273 16.16 3.49 -9.15
N ARG A 274 16.73 4.12 -8.12
CA ARG A 274 17.61 3.42 -7.17
C ARG A 274 16.84 2.40 -6.33
N ILE A 275 15.66 2.79 -5.83
CA ILE A 275 14.80 1.91 -5.02
C ILE A 275 14.37 0.69 -5.84
N VAL A 276 13.92 0.90 -7.08
CA VAL A 276 13.52 -0.18 -7.99
C VAL A 276 14.70 -1.13 -8.25
N ARG A 277 15.90 -0.61 -8.55
CA ARG A 277 17.08 -1.45 -8.74
C ARG A 277 17.46 -2.26 -7.50
N LEU A 278 17.42 -1.64 -6.32
CA LEU A 278 17.74 -2.33 -5.08
C LEU A 278 16.74 -3.46 -4.79
N GLU A 279 15.47 -3.26 -5.12
CA GLU A 279 14.46 -4.30 -4.96
C GLU A 279 14.66 -5.45 -5.95
N MET A 280 14.99 -5.17 -7.22
CA MET A 280 15.34 -6.19 -8.19
C MET A 280 16.52 -7.05 -7.68
N VAL A 281 17.60 -6.41 -7.26
CA VAL A 281 18.78 -7.08 -6.68
C VAL A 281 18.42 -7.92 -5.47
N ARG A 282 17.59 -7.36 -4.57
CA ARG A 282 17.15 -8.08 -3.36
C ARG A 282 16.41 -9.37 -3.72
N GLN A 283 15.48 -9.31 -4.69
CA GLN A 283 14.72 -10.51 -5.10
C GLN A 283 15.62 -11.57 -5.71
N VAL A 284 16.55 -11.20 -6.61
CA VAL A 284 17.51 -12.13 -7.20
C VAL A 284 18.43 -12.73 -6.13
N HIS A 285 18.92 -11.89 -5.20
CA HIS A 285 19.77 -12.38 -4.11
C HIS A 285 19.03 -13.37 -3.21
N MET A 286 17.78 -13.08 -2.84
CA MET A 286 16.97 -14.01 -2.03
C MET A 286 16.70 -15.33 -2.75
N TYR A 287 16.43 -15.28 -4.06
CA TYR A 287 16.30 -16.49 -4.87
C TYR A 287 17.57 -17.34 -4.86
N ARG A 288 18.75 -16.75 -5.08
CA ARG A 288 20.04 -17.45 -5.07
C ARG A 288 20.34 -18.02 -3.69
N LEU A 289 20.16 -17.22 -2.63
CA LEU A 289 20.34 -17.65 -1.25
C LEU A 289 19.43 -18.84 -0.88
N ALA A 290 18.16 -18.78 -1.29
CA ALA A 290 17.21 -19.86 -1.07
C ALA A 290 17.66 -21.16 -1.78
N ASN A 291 18.14 -21.07 -3.02
CA ASN A 291 18.65 -22.22 -3.77
C ASN A 291 19.96 -22.77 -3.19
N GLU A 292 20.85 -21.93 -2.71
CA GLU A 292 22.06 -22.35 -1.99
C GLU A 292 21.70 -23.12 -0.72
N LEU A 293 20.77 -22.60 0.08
CA LEU A 293 20.28 -23.28 1.28
C LEU A 293 19.62 -24.61 0.93
N ARG A 294 18.73 -24.63 -0.07
CA ARG A 294 18.06 -25.86 -0.52
C ARG A 294 19.08 -26.92 -0.99
N SER A 295 20.09 -26.51 -1.75
CA SER A 295 21.18 -27.41 -2.17
C SER A 295 21.94 -28.00 -0.98
N SER A 296 22.25 -27.19 0.04
CA SER A 296 22.95 -27.67 1.27
C SER A 296 22.10 -28.65 2.08
N LEU A 297 20.78 -28.58 1.95
CA LEU A 297 19.81 -29.47 2.61
C LEU A 297 19.43 -30.69 1.75
N GLY A 298 19.97 -30.81 0.52
CA GLY A 298 19.61 -31.87 -0.42
C GLY A 298 18.18 -31.74 -1.00
N LEU A 299 17.62 -30.55 -0.99
CA LEU A 299 16.28 -30.25 -1.53
C LEU A 299 16.37 -29.82 -3.00
N PRO A 300 15.32 -30.04 -3.80
CA PRO A 300 15.22 -29.52 -5.17
C PRO A 300 15.36 -28.00 -5.19
N GLN A 301 16.01 -27.45 -6.21
CA GLN A 301 16.10 -25.99 -6.39
C GLN A 301 14.76 -25.40 -6.81
N LEU A 302 14.53 -24.15 -6.42
CA LEU A 302 13.40 -23.36 -6.90
C LEU A 302 13.60 -23.04 -8.38
N PRO A 303 12.54 -23.09 -9.20
CA PRO A 303 12.63 -22.65 -10.58
C PRO A 303 12.86 -21.13 -10.64
N PRO A 304 13.47 -20.62 -11.71
CA PRO A 304 13.73 -19.19 -11.89
C PRO A 304 12.46 -18.37 -12.27
N ASN A 305 11.31 -19.00 -12.29
CA ASN A 305 10.02 -18.41 -12.59
C ASN A 305 9.03 -18.56 -11.42
N ARG A 306 7.80 -18.09 -11.60
CA ARG A 306 6.75 -18.12 -10.56
C ARG A 306 5.96 -19.42 -10.49
N ASP A 307 6.23 -20.41 -11.35
CA ASP A 307 5.58 -21.72 -11.31
C ASP A 307 6.06 -22.54 -10.09
N ARG A 308 5.63 -22.10 -8.91
CA ARG A 308 6.00 -22.67 -7.62
C ARG A 308 4.88 -23.45 -6.95
N ASP A 309 3.68 -23.43 -7.53
CA ASP A 309 2.48 -23.99 -6.91
C ASP A 309 2.55 -25.51 -6.68
N ASP A 310 3.35 -26.24 -7.50
CA ASP A 310 3.46 -27.68 -7.43
C ASP A 310 4.66 -28.21 -6.60
N ILE A 311 5.49 -27.34 -6.00
CA ILE A 311 6.76 -27.77 -5.41
C ILE A 311 6.62 -28.17 -3.93
N GLY A 312 5.48 -28.02 -3.29
CA GLY A 312 5.26 -28.39 -1.88
C GLY A 312 6.23 -27.72 -0.90
N ILE A 313 6.71 -26.54 -1.26
CA ILE A 313 7.86 -25.84 -0.66
C ILE A 313 7.74 -25.67 0.85
N GLU A 314 6.52 -25.39 1.34
CA GLU A 314 6.32 -25.04 2.75
C GLU A 314 6.57 -26.18 3.71
N SER A 315 6.08 -27.39 3.39
CA SER A 315 6.25 -28.56 4.25
C SER A 315 7.67 -29.11 4.21
N GLU A 316 8.28 -29.19 3.02
CA GLU A 316 9.63 -29.73 2.86
C GLU A 316 10.70 -28.83 3.48
N VAL A 317 10.61 -27.51 3.33
CA VAL A 317 11.54 -26.57 3.97
C VAL A 317 11.34 -26.57 5.47
N ALA A 318 10.11 -26.56 5.97
CA ALA A 318 9.83 -26.63 7.40
C ALA A 318 10.39 -27.91 8.03
N GLU A 319 10.22 -29.08 7.38
CA GLU A 319 10.77 -30.35 7.85
C GLU A 319 12.31 -30.38 7.80
N ALA A 320 12.92 -29.84 6.74
CA ALA A 320 14.36 -29.79 6.62
C ALA A 320 15.00 -28.85 7.66
N VAL A 321 14.38 -27.68 7.88
CA VAL A 321 14.82 -26.71 8.90
C VAL A 321 14.63 -27.31 10.31
N ALA A 322 13.51 -27.98 10.59
CA ALA A 322 13.25 -28.62 11.87
C ALA A 322 14.28 -29.70 12.24
N LYS A 323 14.88 -30.37 11.24
CA LYS A 323 15.96 -31.36 11.48
C LYS A 323 17.30 -30.73 11.89
N HIS A 324 17.51 -29.44 11.57
CA HIS A 324 18.79 -28.75 11.79
C HIS A 324 18.73 -27.71 12.90
N ILE A 325 17.53 -27.32 13.36
CA ILE A 325 17.33 -26.36 14.46
C ILE A 325 16.96 -27.14 15.73
N PRO A 326 17.62 -26.90 16.89
CA PRO A 326 17.23 -27.50 18.16
C PRO A 326 15.75 -27.26 18.48
N LEU A 327 15.10 -28.22 19.13
CA LEU A 327 13.66 -28.19 19.49
C LEU A 327 13.23 -26.97 20.29
N GLU A 328 14.14 -26.33 21.01
CA GLU A 328 13.89 -25.06 21.74
C GLU A 328 13.61 -23.85 20.83
N TYR A 329 13.83 -23.98 19.51
CA TYR A 329 13.59 -22.95 18.50
C TYR A 329 12.42 -23.31 17.56
N THR A 330 11.53 -24.21 17.94
CA THR A 330 10.40 -24.66 17.09
C THR A 330 9.43 -23.56 16.69
N ASP A 331 9.35 -22.47 17.46
CA ASP A 331 8.58 -21.27 17.06
C ASP A 331 9.18 -20.55 15.85
N VAL A 332 10.49 -20.72 15.64
CA VAL A 332 11.20 -20.16 14.48
C VAL A 332 10.87 -20.95 13.21
N THR A 333 10.56 -22.25 13.30
CA THR A 333 10.19 -23.06 12.14
C THR A 333 8.86 -22.67 11.53
N SER A 334 7.88 -22.29 12.33
CA SER A 334 6.62 -21.74 11.82
C SER A 334 6.81 -20.34 11.20
N ALA A 335 7.74 -19.54 11.72
CA ALA A 335 8.13 -18.27 11.14
C ALA A 335 8.91 -18.45 9.82
N PHE A 336 9.80 -19.46 9.73
CA PHE A 336 10.52 -19.79 8.49
C PHE A 336 9.62 -20.41 7.43
N ALA A 337 8.66 -21.23 7.78
CA ALA A 337 7.66 -21.75 6.85
C ALA A 337 6.79 -20.62 6.28
N SER A 338 6.47 -19.60 7.08
CA SER A 338 5.79 -18.38 6.62
C SER A 338 6.71 -17.41 5.87
N LEU A 339 8.04 -17.49 6.07
CA LEU A 339 9.05 -16.71 5.33
C LEU A 339 9.43 -17.33 3.98
N SER A 340 9.08 -18.60 3.74
CA SER A 340 9.27 -19.23 2.42
C SER A 340 8.36 -18.59 1.35
N LEU A 341 7.33 -17.93 1.77
CA LEU A 341 6.48 -17.03 0.98
C LEU A 341 6.81 -15.60 1.41
N ILE A 342 7.92 -15.11 1.00
CA ILE A 342 8.45 -13.77 1.17
C ILE A 342 7.36 -12.71 1.39
N HIS A 343 6.76 -12.72 2.55
CA HIS A 343 6.13 -11.56 3.13
C HIS A 343 7.14 -10.93 4.09
N ILE A 344 8.16 -10.30 3.52
CA ILE A 344 8.79 -9.17 4.19
C ILE A 344 7.77 -8.05 4.04
N SER A 345 6.67 -8.20 4.75
CA SER A 345 5.73 -7.16 4.97
C SER A 345 6.40 -6.12 5.86
N GLU A 346 6.45 -4.92 5.36
CA GLU A 346 6.86 -3.67 5.99
C GLU A 346 8.36 -3.56 6.31
N PRO A 347 9.09 -2.73 5.57
CA PRO A 347 10.28 -2.13 6.16
C PRO A 347 9.82 -1.37 7.40
N THR A 348 10.36 -1.74 8.55
CA THR A 348 10.29 -0.92 9.76
C THR A 348 10.59 0.51 9.34
N ARG A 349 9.62 1.41 9.50
CA ARG A 349 9.80 2.83 9.24
C ARG A 349 11.03 3.29 10.01
N PRO A 350 12.03 3.89 9.38
CA PRO A 350 12.98 4.69 10.12
C PRO A 350 12.18 5.86 10.71
N TYR A 351 12.36 6.09 11.98
CA TYR A 351 11.77 7.18 12.74
C TYR A 351 12.13 8.55 12.16
#